data_b769ac22b4f58bf893c2e0f90b04edae
#
_entry.id   b769ac22b4f58bf893c2e0f90b04edae
#
_cell.length_a   1.000
_cell.length_b   1.000
_cell.length_c   1.000
_cell.angle_alpha   90.00
_cell.angle_beta   90.00
_cell.angle_gamma   90.00
#
_symmetry.space_group_name_H-M   'P 1'
#
loop_
_entity.id
_entity.type
_entity.pdbx_description
1 polymer ?
#
loop_
_entity_poly.entity_id
_entity_poly.type
_entity_poly.pdbx_seq_one_letter_code
_entity_poly.pdbx_strand_id
1 'polypeptide(L)'
;MSTNFWELLQQHQNDLTKSGHMVADYLVQHAAEAQYLSISSLARECKVAEATVFRFCRALGFEGYHEMRIALAQANATGVLGNQQAPSPDADTTTLCEHASALFMTAINGTQNALSPEAVDQAVALLRQAKQVYCMGQGGSMVVADEICARFACVTNKFRATGDSHMQIMAASLMTPQDVVLFVSYSGATRDMMETLRVVKETGAKVILITHYEDSPGAKLADIVLLCGAQESPLDSGSIPIKVAVLYVAEVLVLRFLLDDKERTTEAQERTTEALAVKML
;
A
#
# COMPACT_ATOMS: atom_id res chain seq x y z
N MET A 1 -22.86 21.51 6.68
CA MET A 1 -21.66 22.20 7.20
C MET A 1 -20.73 21.10 7.71
N SER A 2 -19.57 20.94 7.10
CA SER A 2 -18.59 19.94 7.57
C SER A 2 -17.99 20.45 8.88
N THR A 3 -18.34 19.83 9.99
CA THR A 3 -17.81 20.18 11.31
C THR A 3 -16.32 19.85 11.31
N ASN A 4 -15.47 20.80 11.66
CA ASN A 4 -14.01 20.64 11.69
C ASN A 4 -13.64 19.57 12.72
N PHE A 5 -12.66 18.69 12.40
CA PHE A 5 -12.15 17.65 13.31
C PHE A 5 -11.82 18.20 14.71
N TRP A 6 -11.18 19.36 14.80
CA TRP A 6 -10.77 19.98 16.07
C TRP A 6 -11.96 20.47 16.90
N GLU A 7 -13.03 20.93 16.24
CA GLU A 7 -14.28 21.31 16.91
C GLU A 7 -14.98 20.08 17.49
N LEU A 8 -15.05 18.96 16.72
CA LEU A 8 -15.60 17.69 17.21
C LEU A 8 -14.79 17.16 18.41
N LEU A 9 -13.47 17.21 18.34
CA LEU A 9 -12.61 16.78 19.43
C LEU A 9 -12.88 17.60 20.70
N GLN A 10 -13.00 18.92 20.57
CA GLN A 10 -13.29 19.81 21.69
C GLN A 10 -14.70 19.55 22.29
N GLN A 11 -15.71 19.33 21.45
CA GLN A 11 -17.09 19.05 21.89
C GLN A 11 -17.18 17.75 22.69
N HIS A 12 -16.45 16.71 22.29
CA HIS A 12 -16.51 15.39 22.92
C HIS A 12 -15.39 15.13 23.94
N GLN A 13 -14.57 16.13 24.26
CA GLN A 13 -13.42 15.97 25.16
C GLN A 13 -13.82 15.39 26.53
N ASN A 14 -14.95 15.81 27.08
CA ASN A 14 -15.43 15.36 28.41
C ASN A 14 -15.99 13.92 28.38
N ASP A 15 -16.33 13.39 27.22
CA ASP A 15 -16.90 12.04 27.05
C ASP A 15 -15.83 10.98 26.79
N LEU A 16 -14.57 11.41 26.63
CA LEU A 16 -13.47 10.49 26.34
C LEU A 16 -13.05 9.70 27.58
N THR A 17 -12.76 8.42 27.37
CA THR A 17 -12.10 7.59 28.38
C THR A 17 -10.65 8.04 28.59
N LYS A 18 -10.00 7.62 29.69
CA LYS A 18 -8.58 7.88 29.94
C LYS A 18 -7.70 7.49 28.74
N SER A 19 -7.96 6.34 28.12
CA SER A 19 -7.24 5.89 26.93
C SER A 19 -7.61 6.71 25.68
N GLY A 20 -8.84 7.25 25.60
CA GLY A 20 -9.27 8.17 24.56
C GLY A 20 -8.55 9.50 24.65
N HIS A 21 -8.32 10.02 25.87
CA HIS A 21 -7.50 11.21 26.06
C HIS A 21 -6.05 11.02 25.58
N MET A 22 -5.43 9.85 25.79
CA MET A 22 -4.10 9.57 25.27
C MET A 22 -4.04 9.68 23.74
N VAL A 23 -5.10 9.25 23.03
CA VAL A 23 -5.20 9.42 21.57
C VAL A 23 -5.39 10.89 21.21
N ALA A 24 -6.29 11.60 21.91
CA ALA A 24 -6.54 13.03 21.68
C ALA A 24 -5.26 13.87 21.86
N ASP A 25 -4.55 13.66 22.98
CA ASP A 25 -3.31 14.38 23.30
C ASP A 25 -2.23 14.17 22.24
N TYR A 26 -2.07 12.92 21.75
CA TYR A 26 -1.14 12.62 20.68
C TYR A 26 -1.52 13.35 19.39
N LEU A 27 -2.81 13.32 18.99
CA LEU A 27 -3.28 13.99 17.78
C LEU A 27 -3.11 15.51 17.85
N VAL A 28 -3.28 16.11 19.01
CA VAL A 28 -3.04 17.57 19.22
C VAL A 28 -1.57 17.93 19.08
N GLN A 29 -0.66 17.08 19.61
CA GLN A 29 0.77 17.34 19.58
C GLN A 29 1.42 17.01 18.23
N HIS A 30 0.87 16.05 17.47
CA HIS A 30 1.44 15.48 16.26
C HIS A 30 0.48 15.52 15.07
N ALA A 31 -0.34 16.58 14.96
CA ALA A 31 -1.41 16.68 13.96
C ALA A 31 -0.94 16.44 12.52
N ALA A 32 0.21 16.99 12.17
CA ALA A 32 0.76 16.92 10.81
C ALA A 32 1.20 15.49 10.43
N GLU A 33 1.79 14.76 11.37
CA GLU A 33 2.26 13.39 11.14
C GLU A 33 1.14 12.36 11.30
N ALA A 34 0.22 12.59 12.25
CA ALA A 34 -0.83 11.64 12.62
C ALA A 34 -1.76 11.25 11.46
N GLN A 35 -2.00 12.18 10.51
CA GLN A 35 -2.80 11.90 9.32
C GLN A 35 -2.21 10.83 8.40
N TYR A 36 -0.91 10.57 8.49
CA TYR A 36 -0.20 9.57 7.67
C TYR A 36 -0.06 8.21 8.38
N LEU A 37 -0.38 8.12 9.68
CA LEU A 37 -0.25 6.88 10.43
C LEU A 37 -1.33 5.86 10.04
N SER A 38 -1.01 4.58 10.19
CA SER A 38 -2.02 3.51 10.24
C SER A 38 -2.71 3.47 11.60
N ILE A 39 -3.85 2.78 11.72
CA ILE A 39 -4.50 2.59 13.02
C ILE A 39 -3.56 1.86 14.01
N SER A 40 -2.77 0.90 13.52
CA SER A 40 -1.80 0.14 14.31
C SER A 40 -0.66 1.04 14.80
N SER A 41 -0.13 1.89 13.90
CA SER A 41 0.94 2.83 14.24
C SER A 41 0.45 3.89 15.24
N LEU A 42 -0.74 4.47 15.02
CA LEU A 42 -1.33 5.42 15.97
C LEU A 42 -1.56 4.78 17.34
N ALA A 43 -2.09 3.55 17.39
CA ALA A 43 -2.31 2.82 18.63
C ALA A 43 -0.99 2.58 19.39
N ARG A 44 0.08 2.22 18.68
CA ARG A 44 1.43 2.05 19.24
C ARG A 44 1.98 3.36 19.82
N GLU A 45 1.92 4.45 19.05
CA GLU A 45 2.39 5.76 19.50
C GLU A 45 1.63 6.26 20.73
N CYS A 46 0.31 6.06 20.74
CA CYS A 46 -0.54 6.38 21.89
C CYS A 46 -0.45 5.37 23.05
N LYS A 47 0.28 4.24 22.89
CA LYS A 47 0.38 3.14 23.86
C LYS A 47 -0.98 2.57 24.27
N VAL A 48 -1.87 2.40 23.30
CA VAL A 48 -3.22 1.84 23.47
C VAL A 48 -3.46 0.70 22.48
N ALA A 49 -4.55 -0.07 22.66
CA ALA A 49 -4.95 -1.07 21.68
C ALA A 49 -5.65 -0.41 20.46
N GLU A 50 -5.56 -1.01 19.27
CA GLU A 50 -6.28 -0.56 18.06
C GLU A 50 -7.78 -0.39 18.28
N ALA A 51 -8.40 -1.31 19.07
CA ALA A 51 -9.79 -1.22 19.47
C ALA A 51 -10.10 0.06 20.25
N THR A 52 -9.13 0.63 20.97
CA THR A 52 -9.28 1.90 21.67
C THR A 52 -9.30 3.08 20.70
N VAL A 53 -8.40 3.05 19.69
CA VAL A 53 -8.41 4.06 18.61
C VAL A 53 -9.73 4.00 17.84
N PHE A 54 -10.23 2.80 17.53
CA PHE A 54 -11.51 2.63 16.87
C PHE A 54 -12.68 3.22 17.71
N ARG A 55 -12.73 2.90 19.02
CA ARG A 55 -13.74 3.48 19.92
C ARG A 55 -13.63 5.00 20.05
N PHE A 56 -12.43 5.55 20.05
CA PHE A 56 -12.19 6.99 20.00
C PHE A 56 -12.82 7.61 18.75
N CYS A 57 -12.60 7.02 17.56
CA CYS A 57 -13.24 7.49 16.32
C CYS A 57 -14.77 7.48 16.44
N ARG A 58 -15.34 6.41 16.99
CA ARG A 58 -16.79 6.28 17.20
C ARG A 58 -17.32 7.31 18.20
N ALA A 59 -16.57 7.61 19.25
CA ALA A 59 -16.96 8.63 20.26
C ALA A 59 -17.02 10.05 19.65
N LEU A 60 -16.20 10.33 18.64
CA LEU A 60 -16.23 11.59 17.89
C LEU A 60 -17.28 11.60 16.76
N GLY A 61 -18.04 10.51 16.56
CA GLY A 61 -19.10 10.40 15.55
C GLY A 61 -18.65 9.83 14.20
N PHE A 62 -17.39 9.43 14.04
CA PHE A 62 -16.90 8.82 12.81
C PHE A 62 -17.26 7.33 12.72
N GLU A 63 -17.50 6.82 11.51
CA GLU A 63 -17.75 5.39 11.28
C GLU A 63 -16.51 4.51 11.55
N GLY A 64 -15.32 5.10 11.48
CA GLY A 64 -14.07 4.41 11.75
C GLY A 64 -12.84 5.28 11.56
N TYR A 65 -11.67 4.63 11.65
CA TYR A 65 -10.37 5.29 11.59
C TYR A 65 -10.13 6.02 10.25
N HIS A 66 -10.55 5.42 9.14
CA HIS A 66 -10.34 6.03 7.82
C HIS A 66 -11.05 7.37 7.67
N GLU A 67 -12.32 7.44 8.09
CA GLU A 67 -13.12 8.68 8.04
C GLU A 67 -12.54 9.74 8.97
N MET A 68 -12.17 9.36 10.20
CA MET A 68 -11.50 10.26 11.14
C MET A 68 -10.19 10.82 10.57
N ARG A 69 -9.38 9.98 9.90
CA ARG A 69 -8.13 10.39 9.30
C ARG A 69 -8.33 11.39 8.13
N ILE A 70 -9.39 11.20 7.33
CA ILE A 70 -9.78 12.17 6.29
C ILE A 70 -10.17 13.51 6.93
N ALA A 71 -11.00 13.50 7.97
CA ALA A 71 -11.41 14.72 8.66
C ALA A 71 -10.22 15.45 9.30
N LEU A 72 -9.27 14.73 9.89
CA LEU A 72 -8.01 15.28 10.40
C LEU A 72 -7.19 15.93 9.28
N ALA A 73 -7.03 15.24 8.14
CA ALA A 73 -6.28 15.77 7.00
C ALA A 73 -6.94 17.03 6.42
N GLN A 74 -8.27 17.08 6.33
CA GLN A 74 -9.03 18.28 5.92
C GLN A 74 -8.79 19.43 6.88
N ALA A 75 -8.85 19.17 8.19
CA ALA A 75 -8.61 20.19 9.21
C ALA A 75 -7.16 20.73 9.17
N ASN A 76 -6.18 19.86 8.90
CA ASN A 76 -4.78 20.26 8.72
C ASN A 76 -4.58 21.08 7.45
N ALA A 77 -5.27 20.76 6.35
CA ALA A 77 -5.16 21.48 5.08
C ALA A 77 -5.80 22.89 5.13
N THR A 78 -6.84 23.10 5.95
CA THR A 78 -7.52 24.39 6.12
C THR A 78 -6.91 25.25 7.24
N GLY A 79 -6.05 24.67 8.09
CA GLY A 79 -5.36 25.35 9.18
C GLY A 79 -4.05 26.04 8.76
N VAL A 80 -3.38 26.70 9.72
CA VAL A 80 -2.08 27.36 9.56
C VAL A 80 -0.95 26.40 9.15
N LEU A 81 -1.16 25.09 9.31
CA LEU A 81 -0.31 23.99 8.85
C LEU A 81 -0.61 23.55 7.41
N GLY A 82 -1.36 24.36 6.65
CA GLY A 82 -1.68 24.08 5.25
C GLY A 82 -0.44 23.63 4.47
N ASN A 83 -0.65 22.64 3.66
CA ASN A 83 0.31 21.84 2.91
C ASN A 83 1.43 22.70 2.30
N GLN A 84 2.57 22.88 2.99
CA GLN A 84 3.74 23.61 2.49
C GLN A 84 4.34 22.97 1.22
N GLN A 85 3.82 21.81 0.81
CA GLN A 85 4.29 21.04 -0.35
C GLN A 85 3.42 21.21 -1.60
N ALA A 86 2.24 21.80 -1.49
CA ALA A 86 1.40 22.01 -2.68
C ALA A 86 1.88 23.24 -3.47
N PRO A 87 1.96 23.15 -4.81
CA PRO A 87 2.26 24.30 -5.65
C PRO A 87 1.22 25.41 -5.46
N SER A 88 1.64 26.68 -5.65
CA SER A 88 0.71 27.81 -5.68
C SER A 88 -0.37 27.59 -6.76
N PRO A 89 -1.63 28.04 -6.53
CA PRO A 89 -2.64 28.03 -7.56
C PRO A 89 -2.23 28.74 -8.86
N ASP A 90 -1.30 29.70 -8.78
CA ASP A 90 -0.77 30.46 -9.91
C ASP A 90 0.56 29.88 -10.47
N ALA A 91 0.95 28.69 -10.03
CA ALA A 91 2.19 28.05 -10.49
C ALA A 91 2.11 27.76 -12.00
N ASP A 92 3.17 28.10 -12.73
CA ASP A 92 3.29 27.75 -14.13
C ASP A 92 3.56 26.26 -14.35
N THR A 93 3.41 25.78 -15.57
CA THR A 93 3.58 24.36 -15.92
C THR A 93 5.00 23.85 -15.63
N THR A 94 6.02 24.72 -15.75
CA THR A 94 7.43 24.36 -15.42
C THR A 94 7.55 24.01 -13.94
N THR A 95 7.04 24.87 -13.07
CA THR A 95 6.97 24.63 -11.62
C THR A 95 6.22 23.34 -11.28
N LEU A 96 5.10 23.06 -11.97
CA LEU A 96 4.35 21.81 -11.77
C LEU A 96 5.16 20.57 -12.18
N CYS A 97 5.91 20.64 -13.30
CA CYS A 97 6.82 19.57 -13.73
C CYS A 97 7.93 19.31 -12.70
N GLU A 98 8.56 20.37 -12.17
CA GLU A 98 9.58 20.26 -11.14
C GLU A 98 9.02 19.64 -9.85
N HIS A 99 7.83 20.10 -9.44
CA HIS A 99 7.15 19.56 -8.27
C HIS A 99 6.83 18.08 -8.42
N ALA A 100 6.26 17.66 -9.57
CA ALA A 100 5.97 16.25 -9.86
C ALA A 100 7.25 15.39 -9.81
N SER A 101 8.34 15.90 -10.41
CA SER A 101 9.65 15.21 -10.38
C SER A 101 10.16 15.03 -8.94
N ALA A 102 10.06 16.09 -8.10
CA ALA A 102 10.46 16.03 -6.71
C ALA A 102 9.64 15.01 -5.90
N LEU A 103 8.32 14.93 -6.13
CA LEU A 103 7.45 13.94 -5.51
C LEU A 103 7.87 12.52 -5.88
N PHE A 104 8.15 12.26 -7.16
CA PHE A 104 8.56 10.93 -7.64
C PHE A 104 9.93 10.53 -7.07
N MET A 105 10.90 11.44 -7.07
CA MET A 105 12.21 11.19 -6.49
C MET A 105 12.13 10.90 -4.98
N THR A 106 11.28 11.63 -4.25
CA THR A 106 11.02 11.39 -2.84
C THR A 106 10.42 10.00 -2.61
N ALA A 107 9.45 9.59 -3.45
CA ALA A 107 8.83 8.27 -3.38
C ALA A 107 9.83 7.15 -3.66
N ILE A 108 10.67 7.29 -4.68
CA ILE A 108 11.72 6.32 -5.04
C ILE A 108 12.76 6.21 -3.91
N ASN A 109 13.32 7.33 -3.46
CA ASN A 109 14.35 7.33 -2.42
C ASN A 109 13.82 6.78 -1.09
N GLY A 110 12.59 7.17 -0.70
CA GLY A 110 11.94 6.62 0.47
C GLY A 110 11.74 5.11 0.38
N THR A 111 11.38 4.60 -0.80
CA THR A 111 11.20 3.16 -1.03
C THR A 111 12.54 2.43 -1.00
N GLN A 112 13.57 2.97 -1.63
CA GLN A 112 14.93 2.40 -1.59
C GLN A 112 15.43 2.23 -0.16
N ASN A 113 15.15 3.20 0.71
CA ASN A 113 15.58 3.16 2.11
C ASN A 113 14.74 2.20 2.97
N ALA A 114 13.48 1.96 2.62
CA ALA A 114 12.57 1.11 3.40
C ALA A 114 12.59 -0.36 2.95
N LEU A 115 12.94 -0.63 1.70
CA LEU A 115 12.90 -1.97 1.12
C LEU A 115 14.10 -2.81 1.61
N SER A 116 13.82 -3.94 2.30
CA SER A 116 14.86 -4.89 2.71
C SER A 116 15.35 -5.73 1.52
N PRO A 117 16.66 -5.75 1.23
CA PRO A 117 17.23 -6.65 0.23
C PRO A 117 16.96 -8.12 0.53
N GLU A 118 17.00 -8.52 1.79
CA GLU A 118 16.75 -9.90 2.23
C GLU A 118 15.29 -10.30 1.96
N ALA A 119 14.33 -9.41 2.18
CA ALA A 119 12.92 -9.64 1.88
C ALA A 119 12.70 -9.78 0.36
N VAL A 120 13.41 -9.00 -0.46
CA VAL A 120 13.40 -9.13 -1.93
C VAL A 120 13.93 -10.51 -2.36
N ASP A 121 15.07 -10.93 -1.83
CA ASP A 121 15.65 -12.23 -2.15
C ASP A 121 14.71 -13.39 -1.77
N GLN A 122 14.10 -13.34 -0.58
CA GLN A 122 13.11 -14.31 -0.14
C GLN A 122 11.85 -14.30 -1.03
N ALA A 123 11.37 -13.13 -1.42
CA ALA A 123 10.22 -13.00 -2.31
C ALA A 123 10.51 -13.62 -3.67
N VAL A 124 11.66 -13.32 -4.27
CA VAL A 124 12.06 -13.90 -5.57
C VAL A 124 12.20 -15.42 -5.48
N ALA A 125 12.76 -15.96 -4.40
CA ALA A 125 12.84 -17.39 -4.19
C ALA A 125 11.45 -18.06 -4.15
N LEU A 126 10.46 -17.46 -3.45
CA LEU A 126 9.07 -17.93 -3.46
C LEU A 126 8.43 -17.85 -4.84
N LEU A 127 8.60 -16.72 -5.55
CA LEU A 127 8.05 -16.52 -6.89
C LEU A 127 8.60 -17.55 -7.89
N ARG A 128 9.88 -17.93 -7.77
CA ARG A 128 10.48 -18.95 -8.63
C ARG A 128 9.95 -20.35 -8.36
N GLN A 129 9.75 -20.70 -7.11
CA GLN A 129 9.27 -22.02 -6.69
C GLN A 129 7.77 -22.18 -6.93
N ALA A 130 7.03 -21.08 -6.99
CA ALA A 130 5.58 -21.10 -7.15
C ALA A 130 5.15 -21.84 -8.42
N LYS A 131 4.07 -22.62 -8.29
CA LYS A 131 3.33 -23.19 -9.43
C LYS A 131 2.54 -22.09 -10.15
N GLN A 132 1.86 -21.25 -9.40
CA GLN A 132 1.11 -20.09 -9.87
C GLN A 132 1.31 -18.90 -8.93
N VAL A 133 1.40 -17.71 -9.49
CA VAL A 133 1.46 -16.44 -8.76
C VAL A 133 0.22 -15.62 -9.09
N TYR A 134 -0.55 -15.25 -8.09
CA TYR A 134 -1.74 -14.42 -8.24
C TYR A 134 -1.40 -12.98 -7.82
N CYS A 135 -1.36 -12.07 -8.80
CA CYS A 135 -1.22 -10.64 -8.56
C CYS A 135 -2.59 -10.05 -8.22
N MET A 136 -2.73 -9.49 -7.03
CA MET A 136 -3.99 -8.97 -6.51
C MET A 136 -3.80 -7.58 -5.93
N GLY A 137 -4.86 -6.81 -5.92
CA GLY A 137 -4.95 -5.47 -5.33
C GLY A 137 -6.38 -4.98 -5.39
N GLN A 138 -6.64 -3.79 -4.81
CA GLN A 138 -7.96 -3.16 -4.85
C GLN A 138 -7.85 -1.75 -5.45
N GLY A 139 -8.82 -1.35 -6.27
CA GLY A 139 -8.85 -0.04 -6.87
C GLY A 139 -7.55 0.32 -7.61
N GLY A 140 -6.92 1.45 -7.25
CA GLY A 140 -5.66 1.90 -7.86
C GLY A 140 -4.46 0.95 -7.66
N SER A 141 -4.47 0.14 -6.59
CA SER A 141 -3.44 -0.88 -6.35
C SER A 141 -3.55 -2.05 -7.32
N MET A 142 -4.76 -2.36 -7.83
CA MET A 142 -4.93 -3.39 -8.84
C MET A 142 -4.25 -3.03 -10.16
N VAL A 143 -4.26 -1.74 -10.54
CA VAL A 143 -3.57 -1.26 -11.75
C VAL A 143 -2.07 -1.61 -11.70
N VAL A 144 -1.46 -1.46 -10.52
CA VAL A 144 -0.04 -1.81 -10.34
C VAL A 144 0.16 -3.33 -10.27
N ALA A 145 -0.78 -4.07 -9.69
CA ALA A 145 -0.74 -5.53 -9.69
C ALA A 145 -0.85 -6.12 -11.12
N ASP A 146 -1.68 -5.51 -11.98
CA ASP A 146 -1.76 -5.83 -13.41
C ASP A 146 -0.43 -5.57 -14.12
N GLU A 147 0.23 -4.42 -13.85
CA GLU A 147 1.53 -4.10 -14.43
C GLU A 147 2.61 -5.08 -13.99
N ILE A 148 2.65 -5.47 -12.71
CA ILE A 148 3.55 -6.51 -12.21
C ILE A 148 3.33 -7.82 -13.00
N CYS A 149 2.08 -8.24 -13.16
CA CYS A 149 1.73 -9.44 -13.92
C CYS A 149 2.22 -9.33 -15.38
N ALA A 150 1.95 -8.20 -16.05
CA ALA A 150 2.36 -7.95 -17.43
C ALA A 150 3.89 -7.97 -17.57
N ARG A 151 4.62 -7.39 -16.63
CA ARG A 151 6.09 -7.34 -16.65
C ARG A 151 6.72 -8.74 -16.52
N PHE A 152 6.17 -9.60 -15.65
CA PHE A 152 6.62 -10.99 -15.55
C PHE A 152 6.17 -11.88 -16.73
N ALA A 153 5.10 -11.52 -17.45
CA ALA A 153 4.62 -12.28 -18.61
C ALA A 153 5.65 -12.35 -19.73
N CYS A 154 6.63 -11.44 -19.78
CA CYS A 154 7.74 -11.48 -20.74
C CYS A 154 8.70 -12.65 -20.50
N VAL A 155 8.72 -13.25 -19.31
CA VAL A 155 9.71 -14.27 -18.93
C VAL A 155 9.10 -15.55 -18.36
N THR A 156 7.82 -15.53 -17.99
CA THR A 156 7.14 -16.71 -17.44
C THR A 156 5.64 -16.60 -17.58
N ASN A 157 4.95 -17.74 -17.64
CA ASN A 157 3.49 -17.83 -17.72
C ASN A 157 2.83 -18.11 -16.35
N LYS A 158 3.58 -18.01 -15.26
CA LYS A 158 3.08 -18.33 -13.92
C LYS A 158 2.19 -17.23 -13.32
N PHE A 159 2.35 -15.98 -13.77
CA PHE A 159 1.68 -14.84 -13.17
C PHE A 159 0.28 -14.63 -13.77
N ARG A 160 -0.68 -14.37 -12.90
CA ARG A 160 -2.08 -14.06 -13.25
C ARG A 160 -2.58 -12.91 -12.41
N ALA A 161 -3.15 -11.91 -13.06
CA ALA A 161 -3.83 -10.81 -12.38
C ALA A 161 -5.30 -11.17 -12.13
N THR A 162 -5.81 -10.80 -10.95
CA THR A 162 -7.21 -11.04 -10.57
C THR A 162 -7.75 -9.78 -9.91
N GLY A 163 -8.57 -9.02 -10.65
CA GLY A 163 -8.98 -7.66 -10.27
C GLY A 163 -10.25 -7.57 -9.41
N ASP A 164 -11.24 -8.42 -9.68
CA ASP A 164 -12.51 -8.41 -8.96
C ASP A 164 -12.38 -9.10 -7.59
N SER A 165 -12.90 -8.51 -6.52
CA SER A 165 -12.75 -9.02 -5.15
C SER A 165 -13.44 -10.38 -4.93
N HIS A 166 -14.59 -10.62 -5.58
CA HIS A 166 -15.24 -11.94 -5.53
C HIS A 166 -14.40 -12.98 -6.27
N MET A 167 -13.82 -12.63 -7.43
CA MET A 167 -12.94 -13.54 -8.15
C MET A 167 -11.64 -13.80 -7.38
N GLN A 168 -11.13 -12.82 -6.63
CA GLN A 168 -9.96 -12.98 -5.76
C GLN A 168 -10.22 -14.02 -4.67
N ILE A 169 -11.35 -13.92 -3.94
CA ILE A 169 -11.66 -14.86 -2.87
C ILE A 169 -12.00 -16.27 -3.41
N MET A 170 -12.64 -16.35 -4.60
CA MET A 170 -12.86 -17.61 -5.27
C MET A 170 -11.55 -18.28 -5.69
N ALA A 171 -10.63 -17.53 -6.30
CA ALA A 171 -9.31 -18.03 -6.63
C ALA A 171 -8.53 -18.45 -5.37
N ALA A 172 -8.58 -17.65 -4.30
CA ALA A 172 -7.95 -17.94 -3.02
C ALA A 172 -8.40 -19.29 -2.44
N SER A 173 -9.70 -19.60 -2.49
CA SER A 173 -10.27 -20.85 -1.94
C SER A 173 -9.80 -22.13 -2.64
N LEU A 174 -9.26 -22.01 -3.85
CA LEU A 174 -8.76 -23.12 -4.68
C LEU A 174 -7.23 -23.20 -4.72
N MET A 175 -6.52 -22.32 -4.01
CA MET A 175 -5.06 -22.33 -3.95
C MET A 175 -4.53 -23.55 -3.18
N THR A 176 -3.27 -23.82 -3.39
CA THR A 176 -2.51 -24.88 -2.74
C THR A 176 -1.24 -24.30 -2.09
N PRO A 177 -0.53 -25.04 -1.23
CA PRO A 177 0.74 -24.59 -0.67
C PRO A 177 1.84 -24.30 -1.72
N GLN A 178 1.63 -24.68 -2.98
CA GLN A 178 2.54 -24.40 -4.09
C GLN A 178 2.25 -23.05 -4.77
N ASP A 179 1.17 -22.38 -4.40
CA ASP A 179 0.75 -21.12 -4.99
C ASP A 179 1.20 -19.93 -4.12
N VAL A 180 1.37 -18.78 -4.76
CA VAL A 180 1.78 -17.53 -4.11
C VAL A 180 0.80 -16.43 -4.47
N VAL A 181 0.38 -15.65 -3.49
CA VAL A 181 -0.30 -14.38 -3.72
C VAL A 181 0.71 -13.25 -3.56
N LEU A 182 0.84 -12.41 -4.58
CA LEU A 182 1.49 -11.12 -4.51
C LEU A 182 0.40 -10.05 -4.42
N PHE A 183 0.19 -9.52 -3.22
CA PHE A 183 -0.86 -8.55 -2.98
C PHE A 183 -0.27 -7.13 -2.87
N VAL A 184 -0.86 -6.18 -3.60
CA VAL A 184 -0.52 -4.75 -3.50
C VAL A 184 -1.60 -4.06 -2.68
N SER A 185 -1.22 -3.50 -1.52
CA SER A 185 -2.11 -2.71 -0.68
C SER A 185 -1.32 -1.69 0.13
N TYR A 186 -1.41 -0.43 -0.24
CA TYR A 186 -0.70 0.64 0.45
C TYR A 186 -0.98 0.66 1.96
N SER A 187 -2.25 0.62 2.36
CA SER A 187 -2.64 0.64 3.76
C SER A 187 -2.43 -0.69 4.49
N GLY A 188 -2.35 -1.80 3.76
CA GLY A 188 -2.33 -3.13 4.34
C GLY A 188 -3.52 -3.47 5.26
N ALA A 189 -4.66 -2.76 5.10
CA ALA A 189 -5.80 -2.84 6.02
C ALA A 189 -7.17 -2.84 5.30
N THR A 190 -7.21 -2.94 3.97
CA THR A 190 -8.45 -2.97 3.21
C THR A 190 -9.25 -4.21 3.56
N ARG A 191 -10.57 -4.06 3.79
CA ARG A 191 -11.44 -5.15 4.23
C ARG A 191 -11.41 -6.34 3.27
N ASP A 192 -11.62 -6.10 1.97
CA ASP A 192 -11.66 -7.14 0.95
C ASP A 192 -10.34 -7.93 0.88
N MET A 193 -9.19 -7.21 0.99
CA MET A 193 -7.88 -7.87 1.09
C MET A 193 -7.81 -8.77 2.32
N MET A 194 -8.22 -8.27 3.49
CA MET A 194 -8.16 -9.04 4.74
C MET A 194 -9.01 -10.31 4.69
N GLU A 195 -10.19 -10.24 4.06
CA GLU A 195 -11.06 -11.39 3.83
C GLU A 195 -10.38 -12.40 2.90
N THR A 196 -9.83 -11.93 1.78
CA THR A 196 -9.10 -12.79 0.83
C THR A 196 -7.86 -13.43 1.47
N LEU A 197 -7.02 -12.66 2.20
CA LEU A 197 -5.80 -13.19 2.82
C LEU A 197 -6.09 -14.26 3.89
N ARG A 198 -7.19 -14.16 4.64
CA ARG A 198 -7.59 -15.22 5.58
C ARG A 198 -7.84 -16.53 4.85
N VAL A 199 -8.59 -16.50 3.74
CA VAL A 199 -8.85 -17.69 2.92
C VAL A 199 -7.55 -18.24 2.34
N VAL A 200 -6.64 -17.38 1.83
CA VAL A 200 -5.32 -17.81 1.35
C VAL A 200 -4.54 -18.56 2.44
N LYS A 201 -4.52 -18.03 3.67
CA LYS A 201 -3.80 -18.69 4.79
C LYS A 201 -4.37 -20.06 5.15
N GLU A 202 -5.69 -20.26 5.03
CA GLU A 202 -6.34 -21.58 5.27
C GLU A 202 -5.89 -22.62 4.24
N THR A 203 -5.55 -22.24 3.01
CA THR A 203 -5.07 -23.17 1.96
C THR A 203 -3.57 -23.49 2.08
N GLY A 204 -2.84 -22.78 2.91
CA GLY A 204 -1.39 -22.90 3.06
C GLY A 204 -0.57 -22.22 1.97
N ALA A 205 -1.20 -21.52 1.02
CA ALA A 205 -0.53 -20.72 0.01
C ALA A 205 0.25 -19.56 0.67
N LYS A 206 1.32 -19.10 0.02
CA LYS A 206 2.20 -18.07 0.55
C LYS A 206 1.76 -16.67 0.14
N VAL A 207 1.99 -15.70 0.98
CA VAL A 207 1.61 -14.31 0.77
C VAL A 207 2.83 -13.41 0.77
N ILE A 208 3.05 -12.68 -0.32
CA ILE A 208 3.95 -11.54 -0.43
C ILE A 208 3.07 -10.29 -0.45
N LEU A 209 3.27 -9.38 0.48
CA LEU A 209 2.51 -8.13 0.56
C LEU A 209 3.43 -6.94 0.27
N ILE A 210 3.07 -6.11 -0.72
CA ILE A 210 3.67 -4.80 -0.93
C ILE A 210 2.80 -3.76 -0.22
N THR A 211 3.35 -3.07 0.78
CA THR A 211 2.63 -2.11 1.63
C THR A 211 3.54 -1.00 2.14
N HIS A 212 2.93 0.10 2.61
CA HIS A 212 3.68 1.16 3.31
C HIS A 212 3.84 0.87 4.81
N TYR A 213 2.88 0.16 5.40
CA TYR A 213 2.82 -0.02 6.86
C TYR A 213 3.25 -1.42 7.28
N GLU A 214 4.43 -1.52 7.87
CA GLU A 214 5.02 -2.77 8.37
C GLU A 214 4.13 -3.47 9.41
N ASP A 215 3.47 -2.69 10.27
CA ASP A 215 2.61 -3.20 11.35
C ASP A 215 1.14 -3.38 10.94
N SER A 216 0.81 -3.26 9.64
CA SER A 216 -0.57 -3.37 9.18
C SER A 216 -1.18 -4.74 9.47
N PRO A 217 -2.51 -4.84 9.57
CA PRO A 217 -3.19 -6.13 9.72
C PRO A 217 -2.84 -7.15 8.63
N GLY A 218 -2.65 -6.68 7.38
CA GLY A 218 -2.24 -7.51 6.25
C GLY A 218 -0.80 -7.99 6.39
N ALA A 219 0.12 -7.14 6.88
CA ALA A 219 1.51 -7.50 7.10
C ALA A 219 1.64 -8.65 8.13
N LYS A 220 0.79 -8.68 9.15
CA LYS A 220 0.74 -9.78 10.13
C LYS A 220 0.28 -11.12 9.55
N LEU A 221 -0.40 -11.12 8.40
CA LEU A 221 -0.82 -12.34 7.68
C LEU A 221 0.14 -12.71 6.56
N ALA A 222 0.97 -11.78 6.10
CA ALA A 222 1.94 -12.01 5.04
C ALA A 222 3.10 -12.91 5.51
N ASP A 223 3.62 -13.74 4.61
CA ASP A 223 4.85 -14.49 4.83
C ASP A 223 6.07 -13.61 4.54
N ILE A 224 5.95 -12.67 3.58
CA ILE A 224 6.98 -11.68 3.26
C ILE A 224 6.30 -10.32 3.07
N VAL A 225 6.90 -9.28 3.66
CA VAL A 225 6.46 -7.89 3.50
C VAL A 225 7.54 -7.12 2.74
N LEU A 226 7.13 -6.44 1.67
CA LEU A 226 7.96 -5.54 0.89
C LEU A 226 7.46 -4.11 1.12
N LEU A 227 8.30 -3.29 1.75
CA LEU A 227 7.89 -1.94 2.12
C LEU A 227 8.10 -0.96 0.97
N CYS A 228 7.10 -0.08 0.76
CA CYS A 228 7.22 1.11 -0.08
C CYS A 228 7.19 2.37 0.77
N GLY A 229 8.17 3.28 0.57
CA GLY A 229 8.47 4.38 1.47
C GLY A 229 7.81 5.73 1.14
N ALA A 230 6.82 5.77 0.23
CA ALA A 230 6.12 7.02 -0.08
C ALA A 230 4.98 7.28 0.89
N GLN A 231 4.83 8.53 1.34
CA GLN A 231 3.68 8.94 2.17
C GLN A 231 2.50 9.35 1.29
N GLU A 232 1.30 8.96 1.70
CA GLU A 232 0.04 9.28 1.02
C GLU A 232 -0.86 10.11 1.93
N SER A 233 -1.27 11.28 1.44
CA SER A 233 -2.32 12.05 2.10
C SER A 233 -3.65 11.31 1.98
N PRO A 234 -4.45 11.22 3.06
CA PRO A 234 -5.81 10.68 2.99
C PRO A 234 -6.72 11.40 1.99
N LEU A 235 -6.38 12.64 1.64
CA LEU A 235 -7.12 13.46 0.66
C LEU A 235 -6.71 13.16 -0.79
N ASP A 236 -5.58 12.49 -1.01
CA ASP A 236 -5.04 12.14 -2.33
C ASP A 236 -4.74 10.64 -2.39
N SER A 237 -5.73 9.84 -1.99
CA SER A 237 -5.60 8.38 -1.94
C SER A 237 -5.43 7.77 -3.34
N GLY A 238 -4.44 6.91 -3.48
CA GLY A 238 -4.08 6.28 -4.77
C GLY A 238 -3.28 7.20 -5.69
N SER A 239 -2.55 8.16 -5.13
CA SER A 239 -1.73 9.13 -5.86
C SER A 239 -0.69 8.47 -6.77
N ILE A 240 -0.22 9.19 -7.79
CA ILE A 240 0.79 8.66 -8.72
C ILE A 240 2.13 8.39 -8.04
N PRO A 241 2.66 9.24 -7.12
CA PRO A 241 3.89 8.93 -6.39
C PRO A 241 3.86 7.59 -5.65
N ILE A 242 2.72 7.21 -5.08
CA ILE A 242 2.55 5.89 -4.43
C ILE A 242 2.68 4.75 -5.45
N LYS A 243 2.07 4.90 -6.62
CA LYS A 243 2.19 3.90 -7.69
C LYS A 243 3.64 3.77 -8.17
N VAL A 244 4.35 4.90 -8.29
CA VAL A 244 5.79 4.92 -8.62
C VAL A 244 6.61 4.18 -7.56
N ALA A 245 6.33 4.38 -6.27
CA ALA A 245 6.96 3.64 -5.18
C ALA A 245 6.76 2.12 -5.31
N VAL A 246 5.54 1.67 -5.60
CA VAL A 246 5.25 0.24 -5.80
C VAL A 246 5.87 -0.30 -7.09
N LEU A 247 5.88 0.48 -8.17
CA LEU A 247 6.55 0.12 -9.43
C LEU A 247 8.07 -0.02 -9.25
N TYR A 248 8.68 0.80 -8.38
CA TYR A 248 10.09 0.62 -8.01
C TYR A 248 10.33 -0.75 -7.34
N VAL A 249 9.49 -1.15 -6.39
CA VAL A 249 9.56 -2.49 -5.77
C VAL A 249 9.39 -3.58 -6.83
N ALA A 250 8.43 -3.41 -7.74
CA ALA A 250 8.17 -4.34 -8.83
C ALA A 250 9.39 -4.51 -9.74
N GLU A 251 10.05 -3.40 -10.13
CA GLU A 251 11.24 -3.46 -10.98
C GLU A 251 12.41 -4.14 -10.27
N VAL A 252 12.62 -3.87 -8.96
CA VAL A 252 13.65 -4.58 -8.18
C VAL A 252 13.40 -6.09 -8.14
N LEU A 253 12.13 -6.52 -7.94
CA LEU A 253 11.75 -7.93 -7.99
C LEU A 253 12.03 -8.55 -9.37
N VAL A 254 11.67 -7.84 -10.45
CA VAL A 254 11.91 -8.31 -11.84
C VAL A 254 13.40 -8.43 -12.12
N LEU A 255 14.18 -7.40 -11.82
CA LEU A 255 15.64 -7.41 -12.03
C LEU A 255 16.28 -8.58 -11.27
N ARG A 256 15.92 -8.76 -10.00
CA ARG A 256 16.47 -9.86 -9.21
C ARG A 256 16.04 -11.22 -9.76
N PHE A 257 14.78 -11.35 -10.19
CA PHE A 257 14.26 -12.57 -10.82
C PHE A 257 14.99 -12.90 -12.12
N LEU A 258 15.30 -11.90 -12.96
CA LEU A 258 16.03 -12.08 -14.21
C LEU A 258 17.48 -12.53 -13.98
N LEU A 259 18.16 -11.92 -13.00
CA LEU A 259 19.56 -12.21 -12.70
C LEU A 259 19.79 -13.58 -12.06
N ASP A 260 18.79 -14.09 -11.32
CA ASP A 260 18.88 -15.35 -10.60
C ASP A 260 18.97 -16.59 -11.53
N ASP A 261 18.43 -16.50 -12.75
CA ASP A 261 18.50 -17.53 -13.80
C ASP A 261 18.56 -16.85 -15.17
N LYS A 262 19.69 -16.20 -15.42
CA LYS A 262 19.87 -15.31 -16.58
C LYS A 262 19.68 -16.03 -17.91
N GLU A 263 20.21 -17.24 -18.04
CA GLU A 263 20.12 -18.01 -19.29
C GLU A 263 18.65 -18.29 -19.65
N ARG A 264 17.91 -18.89 -18.75
CA ARG A 264 16.50 -19.24 -18.95
C ARG A 264 15.62 -18.02 -19.17
N THR A 265 15.87 -16.91 -18.45
CA THR A 265 15.06 -15.69 -18.59
C THR A 265 15.38 -14.97 -19.89
N THR A 266 16.64 -15.00 -20.38
CA THR A 266 17.02 -14.46 -21.69
C THR A 266 16.32 -15.22 -22.81
N GLU A 267 16.38 -16.56 -22.81
CA GLU A 267 15.67 -17.38 -23.80
C GLU A 267 14.16 -17.10 -23.81
N ALA A 268 13.54 -16.91 -22.63
CA ALA A 268 12.12 -16.60 -22.55
C ALA A 268 11.81 -15.21 -23.13
N GLN A 269 12.66 -14.20 -22.85
CA GLN A 269 12.52 -12.85 -23.42
C GLN A 269 12.66 -12.86 -24.94
N GLU A 270 13.63 -13.60 -25.51
CA GLU A 270 13.82 -13.75 -26.95
C GLU A 270 12.56 -14.33 -27.60
N ARG A 271 12.03 -15.44 -27.05
CA ARG A 271 10.81 -16.09 -27.54
C ARG A 271 9.59 -15.16 -27.51
N THR A 272 9.41 -14.38 -26.43
CA THR A 272 8.27 -13.45 -26.32
C THR A 272 8.45 -12.26 -27.25
N THR A 273 9.66 -11.77 -27.44
CA THR A 273 9.99 -10.70 -28.40
C THR A 273 9.72 -11.14 -29.86
N GLU A 274 10.18 -12.34 -30.24
CA GLU A 274 9.89 -12.92 -31.55
C GLU A 274 8.37 -13.07 -31.81
N ALA A 275 7.62 -13.55 -30.78
CA ALA A 275 6.17 -13.69 -30.89
C ALA A 275 5.45 -12.32 -31.06
N LEU A 276 6.01 -11.25 -30.48
CA LEU A 276 5.46 -9.90 -30.62
C LEU A 276 5.85 -9.23 -31.94
N ALA A 277 6.97 -9.62 -32.55
CA ALA A 277 7.45 -9.03 -33.80
C ALA A 277 6.43 -9.13 -34.94
N VAL A 278 5.59 -10.18 -34.97
CA VAL A 278 4.51 -10.33 -35.96
C VAL A 278 3.41 -9.28 -35.85
N LYS A 279 3.36 -8.51 -34.74
CA LYS A 279 2.38 -7.43 -34.50
C LYS A 279 2.94 -6.04 -34.77
N MET A 280 4.25 -5.95 -35.06
CA MET A 280 4.89 -4.69 -35.43
C MET A 280 4.93 -4.59 -36.95
N LEU A 281 4.43 -3.44 -37.49
CA LEU A 281 4.48 -3.14 -38.91
C LEU A 281 5.83 -2.59 -39.30
#